data_1606921099c43c88be33e0c5c15be281
#
_entry.id   1606921099c43c88be33e0c5c15be281
#
_cell.length_a   1.000
_cell.length_b   1.000
_cell.length_c   1.000
_cell.angle_alpha   90.00
_cell.angle_beta   90.00
_cell.angle_gamma   90.00
#
_symmetry.space_group_name_H-M   'P 1'
#
loop_
_entity.id
_entity.type
_entity.pdbx_description
1 polymer ?
#
loop_
_entity_poly.entity_id
_entity_poly.type
_entity_poly.pdbx_seq_one_letter_code
_entity_poly.pdbx_strand_id
1 'polypeptide(L)'
;PHMVSTKQIGKAFKLMKVAGAYWRGDSSNTMLTRIYGTAWATEKDLEQHLLQIEEAEKRDHRKLGREMDLFHFQEEAPGAVFWHPKGWTLFQSLINYMRNRQDKAGYVETNTPDMMDKSLWETSGHWDKFSDMMFRTEAKDDKIYAIKPMNCPGAVEIFKQGLKSYRDLPFLLSEFGKVHRYEPSGALHGLMRVRAFTQDDAHIFCTEDQITQESKTVCDLILSIYKDFGFDNVRIKFSDRPEKRVGDDAIWDKAEAALMQAMEATGLEYTLNPGEGAFYGPKLEFVLRDAIGRDWQCGTLQVDLNLPGRLGATYIGEDGNKKIPVMLHRALFGSLERFTGILIEHY
;
A
#
# COMPACT_ATOMS: atom_id res chain seq x y z
N PRO A 1 24.10 21.28 -2.84
CA PRO A 1 24.89 22.45 -3.18
C PRO A 1 24.66 23.56 -2.16
N HIS A 2 25.76 24.21 -1.74
CA HIS A 2 25.65 25.33 -0.82
C HIS A 2 25.44 26.62 -1.61
N MET A 3 24.54 27.46 -1.13
CA MET A 3 24.37 28.82 -1.68
C MET A 3 25.49 29.71 -1.15
N VAL A 4 26.13 30.50 -2.04
CA VAL A 4 27.21 31.41 -1.67
C VAL A 4 26.67 32.62 -0.86
N SER A 5 25.39 33.00 -1.13
CA SER A 5 24.73 34.11 -0.45
C SER A 5 23.22 33.96 -0.49
N THR A 6 22.56 34.30 0.61
CA THR A 6 21.07 34.37 0.68
C THR A 6 20.47 35.40 -0.28
N LYS A 7 21.26 36.37 -0.76
CA LYS A 7 20.86 37.33 -1.80
C LYS A 7 20.44 36.64 -3.11
N GLN A 8 20.94 35.42 -3.34
CA GLN A 8 20.58 34.65 -4.55
C GLN A 8 19.15 34.16 -4.53
N ILE A 9 18.49 34.06 -3.37
CA ILE A 9 17.05 33.70 -3.25
C ILE A 9 16.17 34.85 -3.81
N GLY A 10 16.68 36.11 -3.78
CA GLY A 10 15.90 37.25 -4.23
C GLY A 10 14.67 37.50 -3.36
N LYS A 11 13.54 37.87 -4.02
CA LYS A 11 12.24 38.12 -3.37
C LYS A 11 11.27 36.95 -3.50
N ALA A 12 11.60 35.96 -4.36
CA ALA A 12 10.73 34.82 -4.64
C ALA A 12 10.80 33.75 -3.55
N PHE A 13 10.59 34.13 -2.28
CA PHE A 13 10.52 33.20 -1.15
C PHE A 13 9.39 33.59 -0.18
N LYS A 14 8.92 32.60 0.59
CA LYS A 14 7.94 32.80 1.68
C LYS A 14 8.26 31.87 2.84
N LEU A 15 8.18 32.38 4.07
CA LEU A 15 8.13 31.58 5.27
C LEU A 15 6.72 31.06 5.47
N MET A 16 6.58 29.73 5.61
CA MET A 16 5.28 29.05 5.55
C MET A 16 4.74 28.73 6.94
N LYS A 17 5.53 28.06 7.78
CA LYS A 17 5.12 27.67 9.13
C LYS A 17 6.31 27.46 10.06
N VAL A 18 5.98 27.41 11.35
CA VAL A 18 6.91 27.10 12.44
C VAL A 18 6.42 25.84 13.14
N ALA A 19 7.31 24.90 13.47
CA ALA A 19 7.00 23.69 14.22
C ALA A 19 8.18 23.30 15.12
N GLY A 20 7.90 22.54 16.18
CA GLY A 20 8.93 21.85 16.94
C GLY A 20 9.54 20.71 16.13
N ALA A 21 10.83 20.48 16.28
CA ALA A 21 11.50 19.31 15.70
C ALA A 21 12.69 18.91 16.58
N TYR A 22 12.85 17.62 16.83
CA TYR A 22 14.01 17.12 17.54
C TYR A 22 15.26 17.19 16.64
N TRP A 23 16.41 17.52 17.25
CA TRP A 23 17.67 17.55 16.55
C TRP A 23 17.97 16.20 15.91
N ARG A 24 18.24 16.20 14.61
CA ARG A 24 18.46 15.00 13.77
C ARG A 24 17.31 13.99 13.76
N GLY A 25 16.08 14.38 14.12
CA GLY A 25 14.91 13.51 14.10
C GLY A 25 14.80 12.53 15.26
N ASP A 26 15.69 12.58 16.22
CA ASP A 26 15.74 11.72 17.39
C ASP A 26 15.07 12.40 18.59
N SER A 27 14.01 11.80 19.12
CA SER A 27 13.22 12.33 20.24
C SER A 27 13.97 12.41 21.57
N SER A 28 15.12 11.76 21.69
CA SER A 28 16.02 11.87 22.84
C SER A 28 16.87 13.15 22.81
N ASN A 29 16.97 13.81 21.65
CA ASN A 29 17.72 15.03 21.46
C ASN A 29 16.90 16.29 21.80
N THR A 30 17.59 17.44 21.87
CA THR A 30 16.98 18.74 22.15
C THR A 30 15.92 19.09 21.10
N MET A 31 14.75 19.52 21.56
CA MET A 31 13.72 20.07 20.70
C MET A 31 14.11 21.48 20.25
N LEU A 32 14.09 21.67 18.94
CA LEU A 32 14.38 22.94 18.28
C LEU A 32 13.14 23.50 17.61
N THR A 33 13.16 24.79 17.33
CA THR A 33 12.17 25.45 16.48
C THR A 33 12.62 25.30 15.01
N ARG A 34 11.78 24.63 14.22
CA ARG A 34 11.99 24.49 12.77
C ARG A 34 11.11 25.49 12.04
N ILE A 35 11.75 26.32 11.21
CA ILE A 35 11.07 27.27 10.33
C ILE A 35 11.04 26.65 8.93
N TYR A 36 9.85 26.52 8.36
CA TYR A 36 9.67 26.05 7.00
C TYR A 36 9.45 27.22 6.07
N GLY A 37 10.06 27.16 4.91
CA GLY A 37 9.90 28.15 3.85
C GLY A 37 9.98 27.51 2.48
N THR A 38 9.55 28.22 1.45
CA THR A 38 9.69 27.85 0.05
C THR A 38 10.40 28.97 -0.70
N ALA A 39 11.18 28.63 -1.73
CA ALA A 39 11.84 29.58 -2.61
C ALA A 39 11.77 29.10 -4.06
N TRP A 40 11.55 30.03 -4.97
CA TRP A 40 11.29 29.76 -6.38
C TRP A 40 12.21 30.58 -7.27
N ALA A 41 12.27 30.23 -8.56
CA ALA A 41 13.09 30.96 -9.53
C ALA A 41 12.58 32.36 -9.80
N THR A 42 11.25 32.53 -9.82
CA THR A 42 10.59 33.82 -10.04
C THR A 42 9.46 34.07 -9.02
N GLU A 43 9.10 35.35 -8.83
CA GLU A 43 7.94 35.73 -7.99
C GLU A 43 6.65 35.13 -8.54
N LYS A 44 6.51 35.03 -9.86
CA LYS A 44 5.34 34.41 -10.51
C LYS A 44 5.22 32.91 -10.16
N ASP A 45 6.33 32.17 -10.15
CA ASP A 45 6.34 30.75 -9.75
C ASP A 45 5.93 30.60 -8.28
N LEU A 46 6.40 31.52 -7.41
CA LEU A 46 6.01 31.54 -6.00
C LEU A 46 4.51 31.81 -5.84
N GLU A 47 3.97 32.83 -6.54
CA GLU A 47 2.54 33.14 -6.51
C GLU A 47 1.70 31.95 -6.98
N GLN A 48 2.10 31.32 -8.08
CA GLN A 48 1.42 30.13 -8.59
C GLN A 48 1.44 28.98 -7.56
N HIS A 49 2.58 28.74 -6.91
CA HIS A 49 2.70 27.73 -5.88
C HIS A 49 1.82 28.04 -4.66
N LEU A 50 1.79 29.31 -4.21
CA LEU A 50 0.94 29.71 -3.08
C LEU A 50 -0.54 29.57 -3.41
N LEU A 51 -0.96 29.91 -4.63
CA LEU A 51 -2.32 29.68 -5.08
C LEU A 51 -2.67 28.19 -5.11
N GLN A 52 -1.76 27.33 -5.57
CA GLN A 52 -1.95 25.87 -5.51
C GLN A 52 -2.15 25.37 -4.08
N ILE A 53 -1.35 25.86 -3.12
CA ILE A 53 -1.50 25.50 -1.71
C ILE A 53 -2.87 25.96 -1.18
N GLU A 54 -3.27 27.20 -1.45
CA GLU A 54 -4.56 27.73 -1.03
C GLU A 54 -5.73 26.93 -1.59
N GLU A 55 -5.69 26.58 -2.88
CA GLU A 55 -6.71 25.73 -3.50
C GLU A 55 -6.73 24.32 -2.90
N ALA A 56 -5.57 23.76 -2.59
CA ALA A 56 -5.48 22.46 -1.93
C ALA A 56 -6.00 22.48 -0.48
N GLU A 57 -5.76 23.56 0.28
CA GLU A 57 -6.32 23.72 1.63
C GLU A 57 -7.85 23.80 1.61
N LYS A 58 -8.45 24.35 0.55
CA LYS A 58 -9.90 24.36 0.35
C LYS A 58 -10.45 22.94 0.13
N ARG A 59 -9.67 22.06 -0.48
CA ARG A 59 -10.03 20.67 -0.82
C ARG A 59 -9.51 19.64 0.17
N ASP A 60 -8.85 20.05 1.25
CA ASP A 60 -8.29 19.12 2.23
C ASP A 60 -9.38 18.17 2.75
N HIS A 61 -9.17 16.86 2.56
CA HIS A 61 -10.15 15.83 2.94
C HIS A 61 -10.53 15.86 4.42
N ARG A 62 -9.65 16.38 5.31
CA ARG A 62 -9.93 16.52 6.75
C ARG A 62 -10.91 17.66 7.02
N LYS A 63 -10.82 18.74 6.21
CA LYS A 63 -11.74 19.87 6.27
C LYS A 63 -13.09 19.48 5.67
N LEU A 64 -13.09 19.02 4.44
CA LEU A 64 -14.30 18.60 3.73
C LEU A 64 -15.01 17.43 4.44
N GLY A 65 -14.25 16.46 4.93
CA GLY A 65 -14.80 15.34 5.70
C GLY A 65 -15.55 15.76 6.94
N ARG A 66 -15.08 16.81 7.65
CA ARG A 66 -15.79 17.42 8.79
C ARG A 66 -17.02 18.20 8.34
N GLU A 67 -16.88 19.08 7.34
CA GLU A 67 -17.96 19.93 6.83
C GLU A 67 -19.12 19.09 6.25
N MET A 68 -18.81 17.98 5.59
CA MET A 68 -19.78 17.05 5.01
C MET A 68 -20.28 15.97 6.00
N ASP A 69 -19.75 15.96 7.22
CA ASP A 69 -20.09 14.96 8.24
C ASP A 69 -19.76 13.52 7.81
N LEU A 70 -18.54 13.29 7.28
CA LEU A 70 -18.14 11.98 6.77
C LEU A 70 -17.41 11.12 7.81
N PHE A 71 -16.50 11.71 8.58
CA PHE A 71 -15.66 10.98 9.55
C PHE A 71 -14.99 11.93 10.55
N HIS A 72 -14.46 11.34 11.64
CA HIS A 72 -13.54 12.03 12.55
C HIS A 72 -12.45 11.09 13.06
N PHE A 73 -11.46 11.70 13.71
CA PHE A 73 -10.40 11.02 14.47
C PHE A 73 -10.44 11.50 15.92
N GLN A 74 -10.09 10.63 16.87
CA GLN A 74 -10.01 10.98 18.27
C GLN A 74 -8.86 10.25 19.00
N GLU A 75 -8.55 10.69 20.20
CA GLU A 75 -7.35 10.25 20.93
C GLU A 75 -7.41 8.79 21.39
N GLU A 76 -8.60 8.26 21.64
CA GLU A 76 -8.79 6.88 22.10
C GLU A 76 -8.49 5.84 21.00
N ALA A 77 -8.44 6.27 19.73
CA ALA A 77 -8.12 5.40 18.58
C ALA A 77 -7.20 6.12 17.58
N PRO A 78 -5.94 6.40 17.97
CA PRO A 78 -5.05 7.21 17.15
C PRO A 78 -4.73 6.50 15.82
N GLY A 79 -5.03 7.18 14.71
CA GLY A 79 -4.85 6.63 13.37
C GLY A 79 -5.91 5.60 12.94
N ALA A 80 -7.05 5.53 13.63
CA ALA A 80 -8.22 4.80 13.21
C ALA A 80 -9.39 5.76 12.93
N VAL A 81 -10.16 5.47 11.91
CA VAL A 81 -11.23 6.34 11.41
C VAL A 81 -12.55 5.98 12.06
N PHE A 82 -13.25 6.98 12.60
CA PHE A 82 -14.65 6.87 12.97
C PHE A 82 -15.51 7.35 11.80
N TRP A 83 -16.09 6.44 11.07
CA TRP A 83 -16.96 6.75 9.94
C TRP A 83 -18.35 7.13 10.38
N HIS A 84 -18.83 8.31 9.97
CA HIS A 84 -20.22 8.73 10.15
C HIS A 84 -21.12 8.09 9.08
N PRO A 85 -22.45 8.11 9.23
CA PRO A 85 -23.34 7.42 8.30
C PRO A 85 -23.13 7.79 6.82
N LYS A 86 -22.89 9.06 6.50
CA LYS A 86 -22.64 9.52 5.14
C LYS A 86 -21.28 8.99 4.62
N GLY A 87 -20.24 9.11 5.43
CA GLY A 87 -18.92 8.60 5.09
C GLY A 87 -18.90 7.08 4.95
N TRP A 88 -19.63 6.38 5.81
CA TRP A 88 -19.79 4.94 5.70
C TRP A 88 -20.52 4.53 4.42
N THR A 89 -21.55 5.28 4.00
CA THR A 89 -22.22 5.04 2.72
C THR A 89 -21.27 5.20 1.54
N LEU A 90 -20.45 6.26 1.53
CA LEU A 90 -19.41 6.45 0.50
C LEU A 90 -18.42 5.28 0.49
N PHE A 91 -17.91 4.90 1.66
CA PHE A 91 -16.97 3.80 1.83
C PHE A 91 -17.53 2.46 1.32
N GLN A 92 -18.78 2.14 1.69
CA GLN A 92 -19.48 0.94 1.20
C GLN A 92 -19.74 0.97 -0.31
N SER A 93 -19.96 2.16 -0.89
CA SER A 93 -20.12 2.31 -2.33
C SER A 93 -18.83 1.96 -3.08
N LEU A 94 -17.66 2.35 -2.54
CA LEU A 94 -16.37 1.96 -3.08
C LEU A 94 -16.13 0.44 -2.97
N ILE A 95 -16.45 -0.15 -1.82
CA ILE A 95 -16.40 -1.62 -1.64
C ILE A 95 -17.28 -2.33 -2.66
N ASN A 96 -18.53 -1.91 -2.83
CA ASN A 96 -19.46 -2.53 -3.75
C ASN A 96 -19.02 -2.37 -5.21
N TYR A 97 -18.50 -1.21 -5.59
CA TYR A 97 -17.91 -1.02 -6.91
C TYR A 97 -16.75 -2.01 -7.14
N MET A 98 -15.82 -2.07 -6.20
CA MET A 98 -14.65 -2.95 -6.31
C MET A 98 -15.05 -4.43 -6.31
N ARG A 99 -16.00 -4.84 -5.45
CA ARG A 99 -16.53 -6.21 -5.45
C ARG A 99 -17.07 -6.61 -6.82
N ASN A 100 -17.87 -5.75 -7.44
CA ASN A 100 -18.40 -6.00 -8.79
C ASN A 100 -17.28 -6.10 -9.86
N ARG A 101 -16.19 -5.33 -9.71
CA ARG A 101 -15.04 -5.42 -10.63
C ARG A 101 -14.26 -6.71 -10.43
N GLN A 102 -14.09 -7.14 -9.18
CA GLN A 102 -13.39 -8.38 -8.80
C GLN A 102 -14.20 -9.61 -9.21
N ASP A 103 -15.51 -9.65 -8.96
CA ASP A 103 -16.39 -10.74 -9.38
C ASP A 103 -16.34 -10.96 -10.91
N LYS A 104 -16.40 -9.88 -11.69
CA LYS A 104 -16.29 -9.93 -13.16
C LYS A 104 -14.91 -10.41 -13.63
N ALA A 105 -13.87 -10.18 -12.83
CA ALA A 105 -12.51 -10.65 -13.11
C ALA A 105 -12.24 -12.08 -12.58
N GLY A 106 -13.24 -12.74 -12.00
CA GLY A 106 -13.16 -14.15 -11.56
C GLY A 106 -12.57 -14.35 -10.15
N TYR A 107 -12.46 -13.30 -9.34
CA TYR A 107 -12.02 -13.45 -7.95
C TYR A 107 -13.13 -14.00 -7.06
N VAL A 108 -12.74 -14.85 -6.10
CA VAL A 108 -13.61 -15.35 -5.05
C VAL A 108 -13.31 -14.60 -3.75
N GLU A 109 -14.33 -13.90 -3.21
CA GLU A 109 -14.17 -13.13 -1.96
C GLU A 109 -14.09 -14.07 -0.76
N THR A 110 -13.12 -13.80 0.11
CA THR A 110 -12.90 -14.53 1.36
C THR A 110 -12.76 -13.55 2.53
N ASN A 111 -12.69 -14.08 3.74
CA ASN A 111 -12.40 -13.30 4.95
C ASN A 111 -11.53 -14.13 5.89
N THR A 112 -10.42 -13.55 6.34
CA THR A 112 -9.49 -14.19 7.26
C THR A 112 -9.55 -13.55 8.66
N PRO A 113 -9.21 -14.27 9.74
CA PRO A 113 -9.24 -13.73 11.09
C PRO A 113 -8.37 -12.49 11.25
N ASP A 114 -8.85 -11.51 12.02
CA ASP A 114 -8.10 -10.28 12.31
C ASP A 114 -6.93 -10.52 13.26
N MET A 115 -7.07 -11.49 14.17
CA MET A 115 -6.08 -11.83 15.19
C MET A 115 -5.65 -13.28 15.04
N MET A 116 -4.34 -13.50 14.91
CA MET A 116 -3.75 -14.82 14.73
C MET A 116 -2.54 -15.03 15.63
N ASP A 117 -2.26 -16.29 15.95
CA ASP A 117 -1.16 -16.71 16.81
C ASP A 117 0.20 -16.31 16.22
N LYS A 118 1.14 -16.00 17.12
CA LYS A 118 2.52 -15.61 16.79
C LYS A 118 3.21 -16.57 15.82
N SER A 119 2.96 -17.89 15.98
CA SER A 119 3.62 -18.91 15.17
C SER A 119 3.42 -18.79 13.67
N LEU A 120 2.22 -18.33 13.23
CA LEU A 120 1.96 -18.05 11.82
C LEU A 120 2.84 -16.91 11.30
N TRP A 121 3.02 -15.88 12.10
CA TRP A 121 3.84 -14.70 11.76
C TRP A 121 5.33 -15.02 11.76
N GLU A 122 5.78 -15.91 12.66
CA GLU A 122 7.17 -16.42 12.65
C GLU A 122 7.43 -17.25 11.40
N THR A 123 6.54 -18.19 11.07
CA THR A 123 6.68 -19.06 9.90
C THR A 123 6.72 -18.25 8.62
N SER A 124 5.85 -17.27 8.46
CA SER A 124 5.81 -16.40 7.27
C SER A 124 6.96 -15.38 7.21
N GLY A 125 7.67 -15.14 8.32
CA GLY A 125 8.77 -14.16 8.41
C GLY A 125 8.33 -12.73 8.76
N HIS A 126 7.03 -12.47 8.91
CA HIS A 126 6.53 -11.16 9.32
C HIS A 126 7.03 -10.77 10.71
N TRP A 127 7.14 -11.75 11.61
CA TRP A 127 7.59 -11.50 12.99
C TRP A 127 9.00 -10.91 13.05
N ASP A 128 9.89 -11.34 12.18
CA ASP A 128 11.29 -10.86 12.15
C ASP A 128 11.47 -9.62 11.28
N LYS A 129 10.76 -9.54 10.16
CA LYS A 129 11.01 -8.50 9.14
C LYS A 129 10.07 -7.30 9.26
N PHE A 130 8.90 -7.47 9.89
CA PHE A 130 7.84 -6.47 9.98
C PHE A 130 7.39 -6.17 11.41
N SER A 131 8.15 -6.65 12.39
CA SER A 131 7.87 -6.63 13.82
C SER A 131 7.51 -5.26 14.39
N ASP A 132 8.24 -4.22 13.99
CA ASP A 132 8.09 -2.85 14.50
C ASP A 132 6.73 -2.22 14.11
N MET A 133 6.08 -2.80 13.10
CA MET A 133 4.78 -2.35 12.59
C MET A 133 3.60 -3.17 13.12
N MET A 134 3.84 -4.19 13.95
CA MET A 134 2.80 -5.11 14.41
C MET A 134 2.23 -4.72 15.76
N PHE A 135 0.90 -4.67 15.87
CA PHE A 135 0.20 -4.68 17.16
C PHE A 135 0.18 -6.09 17.73
N ARG A 136 0.65 -6.24 18.96
CA ARG A 136 0.76 -7.51 19.68
C ARG A 136 -0.08 -7.47 20.95
N THR A 137 -0.60 -8.62 21.34
CA THR A 137 -1.34 -8.78 22.59
C THR A 137 -1.00 -10.11 23.24
N GLU A 138 -0.98 -10.15 24.56
CA GLU A 138 -0.87 -11.35 25.36
C GLU A 138 -2.27 -11.78 25.80
N ALA A 139 -2.57 -13.05 25.65
CA ALA A 139 -3.79 -13.65 26.15
C ALA A 139 -3.58 -14.23 27.57
N LYS A 140 -4.68 -14.58 28.26
CA LYS A 140 -4.64 -15.14 29.62
C LYS A 140 -3.92 -16.49 29.73
N ASP A 141 -3.70 -17.17 28.61
CA ASP A 141 -2.99 -18.44 28.49
C ASP A 141 -1.50 -18.28 28.14
N ASP A 142 -0.95 -17.08 28.36
CA ASP A 142 0.42 -16.68 28.04
C ASP A 142 0.77 -16.77 26.54
N LYS A 143 -0.22 -16.95 25.66
CA LYS A 143 -0.03 -16.94 24.22
C LYS A 143 0.04 -15.52 23.69
N ILE A 144 0.92 -15.33 22.73
CA ILE A 144 1.08 -14.06 22.01
C ILE A 144 0.33 -14.12 20.69
N TYR A 145 -0.53 -13.16 20.48
CA TYR A 145 -1.23 -12.95 19.22
C TYR A 145 -0.81 -11.63 18.60
N ALA A 146 -1.00 -11.50 17.31
CA ALA A 146 -0.89 -10.22 16.62
C ALA A 146 -2.15 -9.94 15.81
N ILE A 147 -2.53 -8.65 15.78
CA ILE A 147 -3.53 -8.17 14.83
C ILE A 147 -2.85 -8.14 13.47
N LYS A 148 -3.49 -8.69 12.45
CA LYS A 148 -2.88 -8.85 11.13
C LYS A 148 -2.43 -7.51 10.53
N PRO A 149 -1.13 -7.38 10.17
CA PRO A 149 -0.62 -6.22 9.43
C PRO A 149 -0.79 -6.39 7.92
N MET A 150 -1.05 -7.62 7.47
CA MET A 150 -1.24 -8.07 6.08
C MET A 150 -2.17 -9.27 6.04
N ASN A 151 -2.82 -9.51 4.89
CA ASN A 151 -3.76 -10.62 4.71
C ASN A 151 -3.10 -11.88 4.14
N CYS A 152 -1.90 -11.77 3.58
CA CYS A 152 -1.24 -12.82 2.81
C CYS A 152 -1.09 -14.17 3.53
N PRO A 153 -0.68 -14.28 4.81
CA PRO A 153 -0.61 -15.59 5.45
C PRO A 153 -1.98 -16.26 5.58
N GLY A 154 -3.03 -15.48 5.84
CA GLY A 154 -4.40 -16.01 5.88
C GLY A 154 -4.87 -16.56 4.52
N ALA A 155 -4.56 -15.88 3.43
CA ALA A 155 -4.87 -16.36 2.08
C ALA A 155 -4.15 -17.67 1.76
N VAL A 156 -2.87 -17.81 2.17
CA VAL A 156 -2.14 -19.07 2.01
C VAL A 156 -2.79 -20.20 2.81
N GLU A 157 -3.24 -19.94 4.03
CA GLU A 157 -3.92 -20.96 4.84
C GLU A 157 -5.26 -21.40 4.22
N ILE A 158 -5.99 -20.51 3.54
CA ILE A 158 -7.17 -20.87 2.75
C ILE A 158 -6.77 -21.74 1.54
N PHE A 159 -5.75 -21.33 0.78
CA PHE A 159 -5.28 -22.09 -0.38
C PHE A 159 -4.88 -23.53 -0.02
N LYS A 160 -4.27 -23.73 1.13
CA LYS A 160 -3.84 -25.05 1.64
C LYS A 160 -5.00 -26.01 1.93
N GLN A 161 -6.23 -25.51 2.05
CA GLN A 161 -7.38 -26.38 2.33
C GLN A 161 -7.77 -27.19 1.09
N GLY A 162 -7.76 -28.50 1.25
CA GLY A 162 -8.02 -29.43 0.16
C GLY A 162 -6.84 -29.60 -0.83
N LEU A 163 -6.95 -30.59 -1.67
CA LEU A 163 -5.96 -30.85 -2.71
C LEU A 163 -6.18 -29.89 -3.89
N LYS A 164 -5.12 -29.23 -4.32
CA LYS A 164 -5.12 -28.40 -5.52
C LYS A 164 -4.27 -29.05 -6.61
N SER A 165 -4.65 -28.89 -7.87
CA SER A 165 -3.91 -29.31 -9.03
C SER A 165 -3.57 -28.13 -9.94
N TYR A 166 -2.68 -28.31 -10.90
CA TYR A 166 -2.37 -27.29 -11.91
C TYR A 166 -3.60 -26.79 -12.68
N ARG A 167 -4.70 -27.58 -12.74
CA ARG A 167 -5.94 -27.22 -13.42
C ARG A 167 -6.79 -26.23 -12.62
N ASP A 168 -6.53 -26.13 -11.32
CA ASP A 168 -7.20 -25.20 -10.44
C ASP A 168 -6.51 -23.81 -10.41
N LEU A 169 -5.36 -23.69 -11.12
CA LEU A 169 -4.59 -22.45 -11.22
C LEU A 169 -4.83 -21.73 -12.56
N PRO A 170 -4.90 -20.39 -12.57
CA PRO A 170 -4.71 -19.51 -11.42
C PRO A 170 -5.88 -19.56 -10.44
N PHE A 171 -5.57 -19.53 -9.14
CA PHE A 171 -6.58 -19.51 -8.07
C PHE A 171 -6.62 -18.12 -7.46
N LEU A 172 -7.76 -17.42 -7.62
CA LEU A 172 -7.90 -15.99 -7.39
C LEU A 172 -8.72 -15.74 -6.11
N LEU A 173 -8.06 -15.37 -5.00
CA LEU A 173 -8.71 -15.01 -3.75
C LEU A 173 -8.69 -13.50 -3.54
N SER A 174 -9.82 -12.90 -3.20
CA SER A 174 -9.92 -11.49 -2.78
C SER A 174 -10.42 -11.35 -1.35
N GLU A 175 -10.05 -10.27 -0.68
CA GLU A 175 -10.47 -9.98 0.68
C GLU A 175 -10.52 -8.46 0.90
N PHE A 176 -11.64 -7.93 1.42
CA PHE A 176 -11.67 -6.60 2.01
C PHE A 176 -11.16 -6.71 3.46
N GLY A 177 -9.86 -6.94 3.58
CA GLY A 177 -9.22 -7.22 4.85
C GLY A 177 -8.87 -5.94 5.61
N LYS A 178 -9.32 -5.85 6.87
CA LYS A 178 -8.90 -4.76 7.75
C LYS A 178 -7.58 -5.13 8.41
N VAL A 179 -6.56 -4.35 8.12
CA VAL A 179 -5.19 -4.55 8.63
C VAL A 179 -4.76 -3.41 9.54
N HIS A 180 -3.84 -3.70 10.45
CA HIS A 180 -3.36 -2.73 11.43
C HIS A 180 -1.84 -2.66 11.39
N ARG A 181 -1.31 -1.43 11.29
CA ARG A 181 0.13 -1.16 11.29
C ARG A 181 0.46 -0.06 12.28
N TYR A 182 1.45 -0.29 13.12
CA TYR A 182 1.88 0.68 14.12
C TYR A 182 2.71 1.79 13.48
N GLU A 183 2.04 2.62 12.67
CA GLU A 183 2.66 3.81 12.09
C GLU A 183 3.05 4.81 13.20
N PRO A 184 4.25 5.44 13.13
CA PRO A 184 4.65 6.47 14.08
C PRO A 184 3.63 7.62 14.10
N SER A 185 3.34 8.16 15.29
CA SER A 185 2.34 9.23 15.43
C SER A 185 2.62 10.45 14.55
N GLY A 186 3.90 10.81 14.37
CA GLY A 186 4.29 11.92 13.50
C GLY A 186 4.11 11.68 11.99
N ALA A 187 3.85 10.42 11.58
CA ALA A 187 3.59 10.06 10.19
C ALA A 187 2.10 10.06 9.85
N LEU A 188 1.20 10.08 10.85
CA LEU A 188 -0.25 10.03 10.63
C LEU A 188 -0.73 11.28 9.90
N HIS A 189 -1.62 11.11 8.91
CA HIS A 189 -2.11 12.21 8.09
C HIS A 189 -3.53 11.97 7.57
N GLY A 190 -4.54 12.29 8.38
CA GLY A 190 -5.94 12.09 8.02
C GLY A 190 -6.20 10.68 7.48
N LEU A 191 -6.95 10.57 6.38
CA LEU A 191 -7.19 9.30 5.69
C LEU A 191 -5.98 8.79 4.89
N MET A 192 -5.01 9.64 4.57
CA MET A 192 -3.87 9.29 3.72
C MET A 192 -2.88 8.34 4.40
N ARG A 193 -2.70 8.46 5.71
CA ARG A 193 -1.85 7.58 6.50
C ARG A 193 -2.46 7.32 7.88
N VAL A 194 -2.96 6.11 8.04
CA VAL A 194 -3.69 5.61 9.22
C VAL A 194 -3.00 4.38 9.79
N ARG A 195 -3.39 3.96 10.99
CA ARG A 195 -2.94 2.71 11.62
C ARG A 195 -3.86 1.53 11.36
N ALA A 196 -5.14 1.80 11.16
CA ALA A 196 -6.16 0.81 10.83
C ALA A 196 -6.79 1.15 9.48
N PHE A 197 -6.71 0.25 8.51
CA PHE A 197 -7.25 0.49 7.17
C PHE A 197 -7.73 -0.81 6.52
N THR A 198 -8.67 -0.67 5.61
CA THR A 198 -9.19 -1.77 4.81
C THR A 198 -8.50 -1.78 3.44
N GLN A 199 -7.98 -2.95 3.05
CA GLN A 199 -7.43 -3.16 1.71
C GLN A 199 -8.42 -3.95 0.85
N ASP A 200 -8.52 -3.59 -0.42
CA ASP A 200 -9.11 -4.44 -1.47
C ASP A 200 -8.05 -5.45 -1.95
N ASP A 201 -7.58 -6.24 -1.03
CA ASP A 201 -6.46 -7.15 -1.21
C ASP A 201 -6.86 -8.40 -2.00
N ALA A 202 -5.93 -8.96 -2.75
CA ALA A 202 -6.10 -10.27 -3.34
C ALA A 202 -4.78 -11.00 -3.55
N HIS A 203 -4.89 -12.32 -3.60
CA HIS A 203 -3.79 -13.24 -3.77
C HIS A 203 -4.11 -14.20 -4.92
N ILE A 204 -3.24 -14.18 -5.94
CA ILE A 204 -3.35 -15.01 -7.12
C ILE A 204 -2.30 -16.12 -6.99
N PHE A 205 -2.74 -17.34 -6.76
CA PHE A 205 -1.86 -18.50 -6.77
C PHE A 205 -1.79 -19.02 -8.20
N CYS A 206 -0.59 -19.07 -8.77
CA CYS A 206 -0.40 -19.44 -10.16
C CYS A 206 0.87 -20.28 -10.35
N THR A 207 1.04 -20.83 -11.55
CA THR A 207 2.31 -21.40 -11.99
C THR A 207 3.26 -20.30 -12.43
N GLU A 208 4.57 -20.62 -12.55
CA GLU A 208 5.55 -19.65 -13.04
C GLU A 208 5.23 -19.15 -14.45
N ASP A 209 4.74 -20.01 -15.31
CA ASP A 209 4.38 -19.67 -16.70
C ASP A 209 3.19 -18.71 -16.79
N GLN A 210 2.36 -18.66 -15.74
CA GLN A 210 1.20 -17.75 -15.67
C GLN A 210 1.54 -16.35 -15.16
N ILE A 211 2.72 -16.11 -14.57
CA ILE A 211 3.09 -14.82 -13.93
C ILE A 211 2.87 -13.65 -14.88
N THR A 212 3.40 -13.74 -16.11
CA THR A 212 3.35 -12.64 -17.09
C THR A 212 1.91 -12.28 -17.45
N GLN A 213 1.09 -13.30 -17.75
CA GLN A 213 -0.29 -13.08 -18.15
C GLN A 213 -1.14 -12.53 -16.99
N GLU A 214 -1.01 -13.11 -15.80
CA GLU A 214 -1.75 -12.64 -14.62
C GLU A 214 -1.32 -11.22 -14.21
N SER A 215 -0.02 -10.93 -14.26
CA SER A 215 0.50 -9.58 -13.98
C SER A 215 -0.05 -8.54 -14.96
N LYS A 216 -0.09 -8.88 -16.26
CA LYS A 216 -0.68 -8.01 -17.28
C LYS A 216 -2.17 -7.77 -17.00
N THR A 217 -2.93 -8.82 -16.71
CA THR A 217 -4.36 -8.72 -16.38
C THR A 217 -4.61 -7.80 -15.19
N VAL A 218 -3.78 -7.89 -14.14
CA VAL A 218 -3.86 -7.01 -12.97
C VAL A 218 -3.53 -5.56 -13.33
N CYS A 219 -2.48 -5.29 -14.10
CA CYS A 219 -2.14 -3.95 -14.55
C CYS A 219 -3.29 -3.30 -15.34
N ASP A 220 -3.84 -4.03 -16.31
CA ASP A 220 -4.97 -3.58 -17.12
C ASP A 220 -6.21 -3.28 -16.25
N LEU A 221 -6.48 -4.12 -15.24
CA LEU A 221 -7.58 -3.93 -14.31
C LEU A 221 -7.39 -2.68 -13.45
N ILE A 222 -6.20 -2.46 -12.88
CA ILE A 222 -5.85 -1.26 -12.09
C ILE A 222 -6.09 0.01 -12.91
N LEU A 223 -5.50 0.07 -14.10
CA LEU A 223 -5.59 1.26 -14.96
C LEU A 223 -7.02 1.54 -15.40
N SER A 224 -7.79 0.49 -15.72
CA SER A 224 -9.21 0.64 -16.08
C SER A 224 -10.06 1.18 -14.93
N ILE A 225 -9.78 0.75 -13.69
CA ILE A 225 -10.44 1.24 -12.48
C ILE A 225 -10.09 2.70 -12.25
N TYR A 226 -8.82 3.07 -12.32
CA TYR A 226 -8.41 4.47 -12.12
C TYR A 226 -9.04 5.41 -13.13
N LYS A 227 -9.17 4.96 -14.39
CA LYS A 227 -9.87 5.69 -15.42
C LYS A 227 -11.35 5.91 -15.09
N ASP A 228 -12.04 4.91 -14.51
CA ASP A 228 -13.44 5.06 -14.07
C ASP A 228 -13.60 6.18 -13.02
N PHE A 229 -12.53 6.44 -12.24
CA PHE A 229 -12.46 7.50 -11.23
C PHE A 229 -11.75 8.77 -11.73
N GLY A 230 -11.58 8.95 -13.05
CA GLY A 230 -11.01 10.17 -13.63
C GLY A 230 -9.50 10.35 -13.43
N PHE A 231 -8.77 9.31 -13.05
CA PHE A 231 -7.32 9.36 -12.90
C PHE A 231 -6.61 8.86 -14.17
N ASP A 232 -6.34 9.76 -15.11
CA ASP A 232 -5.67 9.42 -16.37
C ASP A 232 -4.14 9.43 -16.27
N ASN A 233 -3.58 10.09 -15.26
CA ASN A 233 -2.13 10.26 -15.11
C ASN A 233 -1.59 9.43 -13.95
N VAL A 234 -1.41 8.14 -14.17
CA VAL A 234 -0.91 7.18 -13.18
C VAL A 234 0.60 7.00 -13.38
N ARG A 235 1.37 7.14 -12.31
CA ARG A 235 2.80 6.81 -12.33
C ARG A 235 3.03 5.42 -11.84
N ILE A 236 3.88 4.67 -12.54
CA ILE A 236 4.25 3.32 -12.15
C ILE A 236 5.71 3.33 -11.69
N LYS A 237 5.96 2.70 -10.54
CA LYS A 237 7.31 2.49 -10.01
C LYS A 237 7.57 1.00 -9.89
N PHE A 238 8.78 0.59 -10.27
CA PHE A 238 9.29 -0.75 -10.02
C PHE A 238 10.21 -0.69 -8.81
N SER A 239 9.86 -1.40 -7.75
CA SER A 239 10.61 -1.47 -6.50
C SER A 239 11.24 -2.85 -6.35
N ASP A 240 12.57 -2.88 -6.35
CA ASP A 240 13.37 -4.10 -6.26
C ASP A 240 13.64 -4.52 -4.80
N ARG A 241 14.51 -5.49 -4.60
CA ARG A 241 14.82 -6.13 -3.33
C ARG A 241 15.28 -5.15 -2.25
N PRO A 242 14.64 -5.16 -1.06
CA PRO A 242 15.10 -4.38 0.09
C PRO A 242 16.27 -5.10 0.81
N GLU A 243 16.99 -4.37 1.67
CA GLU A 243 18.05 -4.94 2.50
C GLU A 243 17.52 -6.04 3.44
N LYS A 244 16.41 -5.77 4.14
CA LYS A 244 15.72 -6.74 5.02
C LYS A 244 14.72 -7.55 4.21
N ARG A 245 15.09 -8.78 3.80
CA ARG A 245 14.25 -9.65 2.97
C ARG A 245 14.30 -11.11 3.40
N VAL A 246 13.38 -11.91 2.91
CA VAL A 246 13.39 -13.38 2.96
C VAL A 246 13.78 -13.95 1.59
N GLY A 247 14.26 -15.19 1.55
CA GLY A 247 14.73 -15.84 0.34
C GLY A 247 16.18 -15.48 -0.03
N ASP A 248 16.76 -16.26 -0.90
CA ASP A 248 18.10 -16.04 -1.43
C ASP A 248 18.08 -15.15 -2.68
N ASP A 249 19.29 -14.75 -3.13
CA ASP A 249 19.41 -13.84 -4.27
C ASP A 249 18.91 -14.47 -5.58
N ALA A 250 19.03 -15.79 -5.76
CA ALA A 250 18.55 -16.47 -6.96
C ALA A 250 17.03 -16.43 -7.09
N ILE A 251 16.31 -16.55 -5.97
CA ILE A 251 14.85 -16.40 -5.93
C ILE A 251 14.46 -14.95 -6.29
N TRP A 252 15.19 -13.98 -5.75
CA TRP A 252 14.96 -12.56 -6.05
C TRP A 252 15.24 -12.22 -7.50
N ASP A 253 16.36 -12.68 -8.06
CA ASP A 253 16.70 -12.49 -9.48
C ASP A 253 15.58 -13.01 -10.39
N LYS A 254 15.01 -14.17 -10.05
CA LYS A 254 13.90 -14.77 -10.79
C LYS A 254 12.61 -13.95 -10.67
N ALA A 255 12.26 -13.52 -9.46
CA ALA A 255 11.03 -12.75 -9.22
C ALA A 255 11.09 -11.36 -9.89
N GLU A 256 12.24 -10.68 -9.80
CA GLU A 256 12.45 -9.39 -10.45
C GLU A 256 12.41 -9.52 -11.97
N ALA A 257 13.08 -10.52 -12.54
CA ALA A 257 13.06 -10.77 -13.97
C ALA A 257 11.63 -11.06 -14.48
N ALA A 258 10.85 -11.88 -13.75
CA ALA A 258 9.48 -12.20 -14.11
C ALA A 258 8.58 -10.94 -14.11
N LEU A 259 8.72 -10.09 -13.09
CA LEU A 259 7.95 -8.85 -13.01
C LEU A 259 8.37 -7.82 -14.06
N MET A 260 9.67 -7.74 -14.39
CA MET A 260 10.16 -6.89 -15.48
C MET A 260 9.63 -7.35 -16.84
N GLN A 261 9.65 -8.65 -17.13
CA GLN A 261 9.07 -9.22 -18.35
C GLN A 261 7.56 -8.93 -18.45
N ALA A 262 6.85 -9.02 -17.33
CA ALA A 262 5.44 -8.66 -17.30
C ALA A 262 5.22 -7.17 -17.66
N MET A 263 6.06 -6.27 -17.15
CA MET A 263 5.99 -4.85 -17.50
C MET A 263 6.30 -4.60 -18.98
N GLU A 264 7.34 -5.24 -19.53
CA GLU A 264 7.64 -5.13 -20.96
C GLU A 264 6.46 -5.60 -21.82
N ALA A 265 5.78 -6.68 -21.42
CA ALA A 265 4.59 -7.19 -22.11
C ALA A 265 3.38 -6.23 -22.05
N THR A 266 3.30 -5.33 -21.06
CA THR A 266 2.25 -4.31 -20.97
C THR A 266 2.54 -3.10 -21.85
N GLY A 267 3.80 -2.83 -22.18
CA GLY A 267 4.25 -1.63 -22.86
C GLY A 267 4.12 -0.34 -22.01
N LEU A 268 3.93 -0.46 -20.69
CA LEU A 268 3.80 0.66 -19.77
C LEU A 268 5.16 1.19 -19.35
N GLU A 269 5.29 2.50 -19.27
CA GLU A 269 6.49 3.15 -18.73
C GLU A 269 6.51 3.10 -17.21
N TYR A 270 7.69 2.86 -16.64
CA TYR A 270 7.90 2.86 -15.19
C TYR A 270 9.23 3.51 -14.80
N THR A 271 9.34 3.90 -13.55
CA THR A 271 10.58 4.39 -12.94
C THR A 271 11.09 3.41 -11.91
N LEU A 272 12.41 3.26 -11.79
CA LEU A 272 13.02 2.43 -10.76
C LEU A 272 12.92 3.11 -9.39
N ASN A 273 12.62 2.33 -8.36
CA ASN A 273 12.54 2.73 -6.96
C ASN A 273 13.35 1.74 -6.12
N PRO A 274 14.70 1.83 -6.11
CA PRO A 274 15.58 0.80 -5.56
C PRO A 274 15.39 0.59 -4.05
N GLY A 275 15.35 -0.68 -3.64
CA GLY A 275 15.30 -1.07 -2.24
C GLY A 275 13.93 -0.96 -1.56
N GLU A 276 12.89 -0.61 -2.29
CA GLU A 276 11.54 -0.35 -1.74
C GLU A 276 10.55 -1.51 -1.97
N GLY A 277 11.03 -2.66 -2.43
CA GLY A 277 10.23 -3.88 -2.57
C GLY A 277 9.65 -4.35 -1.24
N ALA A 278 8.69 -5.28 -1.29
CA ALA A 278 8.23 -5.95 -0.08
C ALA A 278 9.34 -6.90 0.41
N PHE A 279 9.35 -7.24 1.70
CA PHE A 279 10.38 -8.12 2.23
C PHE A 279 10.35 -9.54 1.65
N TYR A 280 9.29 -9.92 0.94
CA TYR A 280 9.06 -11.22 0.32
C TYR A 280 9.12 -11.21 -1.21
N GLY A 281 9.08 -10.04 -1.86
CA GLY A 281 9.12 -9.95 -3.31
C GLY A 281 9.17 -8.54 -3.89
N PRO A 282 9.60 -8.38 -5.15
CA PRO A 282 9.57 -7.11 -5.87
C PRO A 282 8.14 -6.67 -6.13
N LYS A 283 7.94 -5.36 -6.32
CA LYS A 283 6.60 -4.81 -6.54
C LYS A 283 6.55 -3.74 -7.63
N LEU A 284 5.39 -3.65 -8.26
CA LEU A 284 4.93 -2.48 -8.97
C LEU A 284 4.06 -1.64 -8.05
N GLU A 285 4.27 -0.34 -8.08
CA GLU A 285 3.47 0.63 -7.34
C GLU A 285 2.76 1.55 -8.33
N PHE A 286 1.45 1.65 -8.20
CA PHE A 286 0.64 2.58 -8.97
C PHE A 286 0.35 3.79 -8.09
N VAL A 287 0.87 4.94 -8.52
CA VAL A 287 0.91 6.16 -7.72
C VAL A 287 -0.07 7.18 -8.27
N LEU A 288 -0.96 7.62 -7.42
CA LEU A 288 -1.88 8.73 -7.68
C LEU A 288 -1.35 10.01 -7.03
N ARG A 289 -1.74 11.17 -7.59
CA ARG A 289 -1.41 12.48 -7.07
C ARG A 289 -2.59 13.09 -6.34
N ASP A 290 -2.33 13.66 -5.15
CA ASP A 290 -3.33 14.49 -4.49
C ASP A 290 -3.39 15.92 -5.07
N ALA A 291 -4.31 16.72 -4.55
CA ALA A 291 -4.58 18.08 -5.04
C ALA A 291 -3.38 19.04 -4.93
N ILE A 292 -2.41 18.77 -4.04
CA ILE A 292 -1.18 19.56 -3.89
C ILE A 292 0.04 18.94 -4.58
N GLY A 293 -0.18 17.91 -5.38
CA GLY A 293 0.86 17.25 -6.16
C GLY A 293 1.73 16.27 -5.37
N ARG A 294 1.32 15.82 -4.17
CA ARG A 294 1.98 14.74 -3.44
C ARG A 294 1.63 13.40 -4.07
N ASP A 295 2.62 12.55 -4.17
CA ASP A 295 2.48 11.20 -4.68
C ASP A 295 2.06 10.23 -3.57
N TRP A 296 1.00 9.45 -3.81
CA TRP A 296 0.51 8.43 -2.90
C TRP A 296 0.43 7.08 -3.60
N GLN A 297 1.13 6.09 -3.05
CA GLN A 297 0.98 4.72 -3.48
C GLN A 297 -0.44 4.24 -3.17
N CYS A 298 -1.13 3.76 -4.19
CA CYS A 298 -2.46 3.17 -4.11
C CYS A 298 -2.42 1.70 -4.56
N GLY A 299 -2.49 1.43 -5.85
CA GLY A 299 -2.42 0.09 -6.37
C GLY A 299 -1.03 -0.53 -6.25
N THR A 300 -0.99 -1.84 -6.09
CA THR A 300 0.25 -2.62 -6.04
C THR A 300 0.07 -3.96 -6.73
N LEU A 301 1.16 -4.45 -7.31
CA LEU A 301 1.30 -5.83 -7.76
C LEU A 301 2.68 -6.32 -7.32
N GLN A 302 2.74 -7.48 -6.67
CA GLN A 302 3.98 -8.04 -6.13
C GLN A 302 4.11 -9.50 -6.57
N VAL A 303 5.31 -9.94 -6.91
CA VAL A 303 5.62 -11.33 -7.25
C VAL A 303 6.33 -11.97 -6.07
N ASP A 304 5.74 -13.01 -5.51
CA ASP A 304 6.22 -13.72 -4.34
C ASP A 304 6.49 -15.19 -4.64
N LEU A 305 7.75 -15.55 -4.58
CA LEU A 305 8.26 -16.92 -4.70
C LEU A 305 8.65 -17.50 -3.33
N ASN A 306 8.37 -16.80 -2.23
CA ASN A 306 8.86 -17.12 -0.89
C ASN A 306 7.76 -17.62 0.06
N LEU A 307 6.70 -16.81 0.28
CA LEU A 307 5.70 -17.08 1.32
C LEU A 307 4.94 -18.41 1.12
N PRO A 308 4.50 -18.77 -0.10
CA PRO A 308 3.78 -20.05 -0.27
C PRO A 308 4.60 -21.25 0.20
N GLY A 309 5.87 -21.30 -0.16
CA GLY A 309 6.78 -22.38 0.26
C GLY A 309 7.06 -22.38 1.75
N ARG A 310 7.29 -21.21 2.35
CA ARG A 310 7.50 -21.06 3.81
C ARG A 310 6.29 -21.53 4.63
N LEU A 311 5.09 -21.29 4.13
CA LEU A 311 3.83 -21.71 4.77
C LEU A 311 3.37 -23.11 4.34
N GLY A 312 4.14 -23.82 3.49
CA GLY A 312 3.87 -25.18 3.10
C GLY A 312 2.72 -25.35 2.08
N ALA A 313 2.43 -24.32 1.28
CA ALA A 313 1.46 -24.39 0.21
C ALA A 313 2.00 -25.23 -0.95
N THR A 314 1.19 -26.16 -1.46
CA THR A 314 1.54 -27.02 -2.60
C THR A 314 0.34 -27.27 -3.51
N TYR A 315 0.62 -27.55 -4.78
CA TYR A 315 -0.34 -28.09 -5.74
C TYR A 315 0.27 -29.28 -6.47
N ILE A 316 -0.55 -30.11 -7.12
CA ILE A 316 -0.09 -31.22 -7.96
C ILE A 316 0.11 -30.70 -9.38
N GLY A 317 1.35 -30.78 -9.86
CA GLY A 317 1.71 -30.45 -11.23
C GLY A 317 1.17 -31.43 -12.25
N GLU A 318 1.28 -31.09 -13.54
CA GLU A 318 0.91 -31.97 -14.65
C GLU A 318 1.65 -33.31 -14.64
N ASP A 319 2.89 -33.30 -14.12
CA ASP A 319 3.75 -34.46 -13.93
C ASP A 319 3.38 -35.32 -12.71
N GLY A 320 2.30 -34.98 -12.00
CA GLY A 320 1.85 -35.67 -10.78
C GLY A 320 2.66 -35.36 -9.52
N ASN A 321 3.69 -34.52 -9.61
CA ASN A 321 4.51 -34.15 -8.47
C ASN A 321 3.97 -32.94 -7.72
N LYS A 322 4.27 -32.84 -6.42
CA LYS A 322 3.98 -31.66 -5.61
C LYS A 322 4.91 -30.50 -6.02
N LYS A 323 4.31 -29.35 -6.27
CA LYS A 323 5.00 -28.09 -6.61
C LYS A 323 4.54 -26.97 -5.68
N ILE A 324 5.38 -25.98 -5.46
CA ILE A 324 5.06 -24.77 -4.73
C ILE A 324 4.47 -23.75 -5.73
N PRO A 325 3.31 -23.16 -5.48
CA PRO A 325 2.78 -22.12 -6.35
C PRO A 325 3.54 -20.81 -6.19
N VAL A 326 3.52 -20.00 -7.24
CA VAL A 326 3.83 -18.58 -7.15
C VAL A 326 2.62 -17.88 -6.58
N MET A 327 2.81 -16.82 -5.80
CA MET A 327 1.74 -15.97 -5.33
C MET A 327 1.95 -14.53 -5.81
N LEU A 328 0.97 -14.00 -6.51
CA LEU A 328 0.92 -12.58 -6.80
C LEU A 328 0.03 -11.90 -5.75
N HIS A 329 0.55 -10.87 -5.12
CA HIS A 329 -0.23 -10.02 -4.23
C HIS A 329 -0.66 -8.79 -5.01
N ARG A 330 -1.92 -8.40 -4.92
CA ARG A 330 -2.37 -7.18 -5.55
C ARG A 330 -3.39 -6.43 -4.68
N ALA A 331 -3.32 -5.12 -4.72
CA ALA A 331 -4.35 -4.22 -4.28
C ALA A 331 -4.61 -3.21 -5.40
N LEU A 332 -5.86 -2.85 -5.65
CA LEU A 332 -6.24 -1.96 -6.74
C LEU A 332 -6.41 -0.53 -6.21
N PHE A 333 -7.27 -0.30 -5.24
CA PHE A 333 -7.31 0.96 -4.47
C PHE A 333 -6.16 1.05 -3.46
N GLY A 334 -5.69 -0.09 -2.95
CA GLY A 334 -4.79 -0.17 -1.82
C GLY A 334 -5.54 0.04 -0.50
N SER A 335 -5.20 1.07 0.25
CA SER A 335 -6.03 1.50 1.40
C SER A 335 -7.27 2.22 0.89
N LEU A 336 -8.46 1.69 1.22
CA LEU A 336 -9.73 2.34 0.89
C LEU A 336 -9.85 3.71 1.57
N GLU A 337 -9.31 3.85 2.79
CA GLU A 337 -9.25 5.12 3.51
C GLU A 337 -8.44 6.15 2.73
N ARG A 338 -7.23 5.78 2.28
CA ARG A 338 -6.37 6.65 1.47
C ARG A 338 -7.03 7.01 0.15
N PHE A 339 -7.57 6.03 -0.56
CA PHE A 339 -8.25 6.27 -1.83
C PHE A 339 -9.45 7.19 -1.67
N THR A 340 -10.25 7.01 -0.59
CA THR A 340 -11.35 7.92 -0.24
C THR A 340 -10.85 9.34 0.00
N GLY A 341 -9.73 9.50 0.73
CA GLY A 341 -9.12 10.82 0.95
C GLY A 341 -8.68 11.49 -0.33
N ILE A 342 -8.02 10.76 -1.24
CA ILE A 342 -7.62 11.26 -2.56
C ILE A 342 -8.84 11.65 -3.38
N LEU A 343 -9.90 10.84 -3.35
CA LEU A 343 -11.12 11.09 -4.10
C LEU A 343 -11.84 12.37 -3.62
N ILE A 344 -11.92 12.59 -2.29
CA ILE A 344 -12.49 13.82 -1.71
C ILE A 344 -11.69 15.05 -2.14
N GLU A 345 -10.36 14.96 -2.21
CA GLU A 345 -9.50 16.07 -2.63
C GLU A 345 -9.55 16.30 -4.15
N HIS A 346 -9.86 15.26 -4.93
CA HIS A 346 -9.90 15.33 -6.39
C HIS A 346 -11.17 16.01 -6.91
N TYR A 347 -12.32 15.72 -6.32
CA TYR A 347 -13.64 16.25 -6.70
C TYR A 347 -14.12 17.36 -5.77
#